data_5f4e1ad76ca2050aac3063ed3c08e0c1
#
_entry.id   5f4e1ad76ca2050aac3063ed3c08e0c1
#
_cell.length_a   1.000
_cell.length_b   1.000
_cell.length_c   1.000
_cell.angle_alpha   90.00
_cell.angle_beta   90.00
_cell.angle_gamma   90.00
#
_symmetry.space_group_name_H-M   'P 1'
#
loop_
_entity.id
_entity.type
_entity.pdbx_description
1 polymer ?
#
loop_
_entity_poly.entity_id
_entity_poly.type
_entity_poly.pdbx_seq_one_letter_code
_entity_poly.pdbx_strand_id
1 'polypeptide(L)'
;MNVSIDGIEMTDEITGGMIILLLIAGIDTTWSAIGASLWHLAQHPEDHQRLLDDPEVMTFALEEFLRQYAPVTMARLVAKDNDFHGCPMKKDDWVLLPFPAANRDPLKFEDADTFIVDRQENRHAAFGLGIHRCLGSNLARLELKVAIEEFIKRFPKFELAGDVKWSVGQIRGPRVLPVRILEVAS
;
A
#
# COMPACT_ATOMS: atom_id res chain seq x y z
N MET A 1 -12.36 6.42 -33.71
CA MET A 1 -13.53 6.90 -32.92
C MET A 1 -13.01 8.10 -32.11
N ASN A 2 -13.42 9.33 -32.43
CA ASN A 2 -12.98 10.50 -31.68
C ASN A 2 -13.78 10.55 -30.39
N VAL A 3 -13.16 10.22 -29.27
CA VAL A 3 -13.75 10.34 -27.93
C VAL A 3 -13.26 11.64 -27.31
N SER A 4 -14.14 12.40 -26.69
CA SER A 4 -13.78 13.57 -25.90
C SER A 4 -14.31 13.42 -24.46
N ILE A 5 -13.55 13.90 -23.49
CA ILE A 5 -13.94 13.94 -22.08
C ILE A 5 -13.86 15.41 -21.65
N ASP A 6 -14.97 15.97 -21.19
CA ASP A 6 -15.08 17.37 -20.77
C ASP A 6 -14.58 18.38 -21.83
N GLY A 7 -14.83 18.07 -23.13
CA GLY A 7 -14.39 18.89 -24.25
C GLY A 7 -12.93 18.73 -24.66
N ILE A 8 -12.18 17.85 -24.00
CA ILE A 8 -10.79 17.50 -24.35
C ILE A 8 -10.80 16.30 -25.26
N GLU A 9 -10.26 16.44 -26.48
CA GLU A 9 -10.11 15.33 -27.41
C GLU A 9 -9.09 14.31 -26.88
N MET A 10 -9.49 13.03 -26.84
CA MET A 10 -8.62 11.92 -26.41
C MET A 10 -7.75 11.49 -27.58
N THR A 11 -6.61 12.15 -27.71
CA THR A 11 -5.60 11.79 -28.71
C THR A 11 -4.91 10.46 -28.36
N ASP A 12 -4.26 9.84 -29.35
CA ASP A 12 -3.47 8.60 -29.12
C ASP A 12 -2.35 8.83 -28.10
N GLU A 13 -1.76 10.03 -28.04
CA GLU A 13 -0.74 10.41 -27.07
C GLU A 13 -1.31 10.46 -25.64
N ILE A 14 -2.45 11.11 -25.44
CA ILE A 14 -3.12 11.17 -24.14
C ILE A 14 -3.52 9.76 -23.69
N THR A 15 -4.13 8.98 -24.58
CA THR A 15 -4.57 7.62 -24.29
C THR A 15 -3.37 6.71 -23.96
N GLY A 16 -2.30 6.80 -24.74
CA GLY A 16 -1.07 6.07 -24.47
C GLY A 16 -0.45 6.42 -23.13
N GLY A 17 -0.39 7.72 -22.80
CA GLY A 17 0.09 8.21 -21.51
C GLY A 17 -0.73 7.68 -20.33
N MET A 18 -2.06 7.64 -20.45
CA MET A 18 -2.95 7.07 -19.43
C MET A 18 -2.73 5.56 -19.23
N ILE A 19 -2.57 4.80 -20.31
CA ILE A 19 -2.30 3.35 -20.24
C ILE A 19 -0.96 3.10 -19.53
N ILE A 20 0.09 3.83 -19.91
CA ILE A 20 1.40 3.72 -19.28
C ILE A 20 1.32 4.06 -17.79
N LEU A 21 0.61 5.14 -17.43
CA LEU A 21 0.41 5.52 -16.04
C LEU A 21 -0.28 4.42 -15.23
N LEU A 22 -1.34 3.81 -15.77
CA LEU A 22 -2.06 2.71 -15.10
C LEU A 22 -1.16 1.50 -14.88
N LEU A 23 -0.35 1.13 -15.88
CA LEU A 23 0.59 0.01 -15.76
C LEU A 23 1.64 0.26 -14.68
N ILE A 24 2.30 1.43 -14.72
CA ILE A 24 3.34 1.77 -13.75
C ILE A 24 2.76 1.85 -12.33
N ALA A 25 1.62 2.51 -12.18
CA ALA A 25 0.99 2.69 -10.88
C ALA A 25 0.51 1.37 -10.25
N GLY A 26 0.03 0.43 -11.05
CA GLY A 26 -0.54 -0.83 -10.58
C GLY A 26 0.48 -1.92 -10.24
N ILE A 27 1.63 -1.94 -10.88
CA ILE A 27 2.60 -3.05 -10.74
C ILE A 27 3.38 -2.91 -9.43
N ASP A 28 4.18 -1.86 -9.29
CA ASP A 28 5.18 -1.77 -8.22
C ASP A 28 4.55 -1.56 -6.83
N THR A 29 3.47 -0.81 -6.75
CA THR A 29 2.78 -0.52 -5.47
C THR A 29 2.10 -1.77 -4.91
N THR A 30 1.39 -2.52 -5.74
CA THR A 30 0.69 -3.75 -5.33
C THR A 30 1.69 -4.84 -4.98
N TRP A 31 2.73 -5.04 -5.79
CA TRP A 31 3.80 -5.97 -5.47
C TRP A 31 4.48 -5.63 -4.14
N SER A 32 4.78 -4.36 -3.91
CA SER A 32 5.38 -3.90 -2.64
C SER A 32 4.48 -4.17 -1.44
N ALA A 33 3.17 -3.97 -1.57
CA ALA A 33 2.20 -4.24 -0.51
C ALA A 33 2.09 -5.74 -0.21
N ILE A 34 1.99 -6.59 -1.25
CA ILE A 34 1.96 -8.06 -1.08
C ILE A 34 3.24 -8.54 -0.39
N GLY A 35 4.40 -8.10 -0.89
CA GLY A 35 5.68 -8.48 -0.31
C GLY A 35 5.81 -8.07 1.16
N ALA A 36 5.37 -6.85 1.52
CA ALA A 36 5.40 -6.36 2.89
C ALA A 36 4.46 -7.14 3.82
N SER A 37 3.28 -7.55 3.32
CA SER A 37 2.35 -8.39 4.07
C SER A 37 2.92 -9.78 4.35
N LEU A 38 3.51 -10.42 3.34
CA LEU A 38 4.16 -11.71 3.52
C LEU A 38 5.40 -11.63 4.41
N TRP A 39 6.16 -10.54 4.33
CA TRP A 39 7.27 -10.27 5.24
C TRP A 39 6.80 -10.16 6.69
N HIS A 40 5.67 -9.51 6.94
CA HIS A 40 5.06 -9.44 8.27
C HIS A 40 4.68 -10.85 8.76
N LEU A 41 3.91 -11.59 7.98
CA LEU A 41 3.42 -12.92 8.36
C LEU A 41 4.55 -13.95 8.58
N ALA A 42 5.69 -13.78 7.90
CA ALA A 42 6.87 -14.62 8.13
C ALA A 42 7.55 -14.37 9.48
N GLN A 43 7.26 -13.25 10.15
CA GLN A 43 7.83 -12.84 11.43
C GLN A 43 6.83 -12.89 12.59
N HIS A 44 5.54 -12.91 12.27
CA HIS A 44 4.43 -12.90 13.22
C HIS A 44 3.54 -14.13 12.99
N PRO A 45 4.00 -15.31 13.44
CA PRO A 45 3.26 -16.56 13.26
C PRO A 45 1.89 -16.54 13.95
N GLU A 46 1.71 -15.74 14.98
CA GLU A 46 0.43 -15.51 15.66
C GLU A 46 -0.60 -14.85 14.75
N ASP A 47 -0.22 -13.80 14.02
CA ASP A 47 -1.11 -13.12 13.06
C ASP A 47 -1.39 -14.05 11.86
N HIS A 48 -0.38 -14.77 11.40
CA HIS A 48 -0.53 -15.76 10.33
C HIS A 48 -1.55 -16.86 10.73
N GLN A 49 -1.40 -17.43 11.92
CA GLN A 49 -2.32 -18.46 12.42
C GLN A 49 -3.73 -17.91 12.59
N ARG A 50 -3.87 -16.68 13.08
CA ARG A 50 -5.17 -16.01 13.24
C ARG A 50 -5.92 -15.89 11.91
N LEU A 51 -5.21 -15.61 10.80
CA LEU A 51 -5.81 -15.53 9.46
C LEU A 51 -6.21 -16.91 8.90
N LEU A 52 -5.52 -17.98 9.29
CA LEU A 52 -5.88 -19.35 8.91
C LEU A 52 -7.10 -19.85 9.70
N ASP A 53 -7.17 -19.53 11.00
CA ASP A 53 -8.25 -19.99 11.89
C ASP A 53 -9.57 -19.25 11.64
N ASP A 54 -9.50 -17.97 11.25
CA ASP A 54 -10.66 -17.12 11.03
C ASP A 54 -10.51 -16.27 9.75
N PRO A 55 -10.90 -16.81 8.61
CA PRO A 55 -10.80 -16.11 7.32
C PRO A 55 -11.58 -14.78 7.24
N GLU A 56 -12.57 -14.56 8.10
CA GLU A 56 -13.35 -13.31 8.11
C GLU A 56 -12.48 -12.11 8.57
N VAL A 57 -11.44 -12.37 9.36
CA VAL A 57 -10.49 -11.36 9.82
C VAL A 57 -9.66 -10.79 8.66
N MET A 58 -9.53 -11.52 7.55
CA MET A 58 -8.76 -11.07 6.38
C MET A 58 -9.17 -9.66 5.91
N THR A 59 -10.45 -9.32 5.97
CA THR A 59 -10.93 -8.00 5.55
C THR A 59 -10.33 -6.86 6.39
N PHE A 60 -10.18 -7.07 7.70
CA PHE A 60 -9.55 -6.10 8.60
C PHE A 60 -8.03 -6.10 8.45
N ALA A 61 -7.45 -7.29 8.36
CA ALA A 61 -6.01 -7.46 8.19
C ALA A 61 -5.48 -6.78 6.93
N LEU A 62 -6.23 -6.81 5.82
CA LEU A 62 -5.85 -6.11 4.59
C LEU A 62 -5.72 -4.60 4.78
N GLU A 63 -6.68 -3.97 5.47
CA GLU A 63 -6.59 -2.54 5.77
C GLU A 63 -5.44 -2.25 6.73
N GLU A 64 -5.15 -3.17 7.67
CA GLU A 64 -4.04 -3.01 8.61
C GLU A 64 -2.67 -3.20 7.93
N PHE A 65 -2.53 -4.15 7.00
CA PHE A 65 -1.34 -4.24 6.15
C PHE A 65 -1.11 -2.95 5.35
N LEU A 66 -2.18 -2.42 4.76
CA LEU A 66 -2.13 -1.16 4.01
C LEU A 66 -1.79 0.03 4.90
N ARG A 67 -2.31 0.08 6.12
CA ARG A 67 -1.96 1.11 7.10
C ARG A 67 -0.49 1.03 7.49
N GLN A 68 -0.07 -0.13 7.96
CA GLN A 68 1.25 -0.34 8.58
C GLN A 68 2.38 -0.28 7.55
N TYR A 69 2.13 -0.77 6.33
CA TYR A 69 3.13 -0.94 5.28
C TYR A 69 2.81 -0.16 4.01
N ALA A 70 2.06 0.95 4.13
CA ALA A 70 1.77 1.80 2.97
C ALA A 70 3.04 2.02 2.11
N PRO A 71 3.02 1.66 0.82
CA PRO A 71 4.25 1.68 0.03
C PRO A 71 4.65 3.08 -0.43
N VAL A 72 3.72 4.05 -0.45
CA VAL A 72 3.88 5.27 -1.23
C VAL A 72 4.19 6.50 -0.37
N THR A 73 5.21 7.26 -0.78
CA THR A 73 5.42 8.66 -0.41
C THR A 73 5.21 9.52 -1.63
N MET A 74 4.26 10.44 -1.56
CA MET A 74 3.95 11.37 -2.65
C MET A 74 4.59 12.73 -2.42
N ALA A 75 4.57 13.56 -3.45
CA ALA A 75 4.98 14.96 -3.36
C ALA A 75 3.98 15.88 -4.04
N ARG A 76 3.99 17.14 -3.66
CA ARG A 76 3.24 18.23 -4.30
C ARG A 76 4.13 19.46 -4.42
N LEU A 77 3.83 20.27 -5.43
CA LEU A 77 4.38 21.63 -5.53
C LEU A 77 3.39 22.61 -4.90
N VAL A 78 3.93 23.54 -4.14
CA VAL A 78 3.16 24.66 -3.58
C VAL A 78 2.71 25.57 -4.70
N ALA A 79 1.42 25.73 -4.88
CA ALA A 79 0.87 26.52 -5.99
C ALA A 79 1.01 28.05 -5.80
N LYS A 80 1.08 28.51 -4.56
CA LYS A 80 1.25 29.92 -4.19
C LYS A 80 1.85 30.01 -2.78
N ASP A 81 2.48 31.15 -2.47
CA ASP A 81 2.96 31.43 -1.14
C ASP A 81 1.87 31.20 -0.10
N ASN A 82 2.18 30.49 0.94
CA ASN A 82 1.23 30.11 2.00
C ASN A 82 1.95 29.92 3.33
N ASP A 83 1.23 30.10 4.44
CA ASP A 83 1.63 29.64 5.76
C ASP A 83 0.77 28.44 6.15
N PHE A 84 1.41 27.31 6.39
CA PHE A 84 0.73 26.07 6.79
C PHE A 84 1.11 25.77 8.26
N HIS A 85 0.20 26.10 9.17
CA HIS A 85 0.40 25.90 10.63
C HIS A 85 1.71 26.50 11.16
N GLY A 86 2.08 27.71 10.73
CA GLY A 86 3.32 28.39 11.14
C GLY A 86 4.56 27.99 10.33
N CYS A 87 4.39 27.14 9.31
CA CYS A 87 5.45 26.80 8.35
C CYS A 87 5.26 27.62 7.06
N PRO A 88 6.11 28.64 6.81
CA PRO A 88 6.02 29.41 5.58
C PRO A 88 6.49 28.57 4.39
N MET A 89 5.64 28.47 3.39
CA MET A 89 5.91 27.77 2.12
C MET A 89 5.88 28.77 0.97
N LYS A 90 6.84 28.67 0.08
CA LYS A 90 6.91 29.48 -1.13
C LYS A 90 6.31 28.72 -2.32
N LYS A 91 5.80 29.48 -3.28
CA LYS A 91 5.41 28.92 -4.57
C LYS A 91 6.58 28.09 -5.16
N ASP A 92 6.22 26.94 -5.70
CA ASP A 92 7.15 25.95 -6.30
C ASP A 92 8.05 25.19 -5.31
N ASP A 93 7.87 25.37 -4.00
CA ASP A 93 8.47 24.48 -2.98
C ASP A 93 7.91 23.07 -3.10
N TRP A 94 8.74 22.07 -2.82
CA TRP A 94 8.32 20.68 -2.74
C TRP A 94 7.83 20.32 -1.34
N VAL A 95 6.63 19.74 -1.27
CA VAL A 95 6.07 19.18 -0.03
C VAL A 95 5.95 17.68 -0.18
N LEU A 96 6.56 16.94 0.75
CA LEU A 96 6.41 15.49 0.83
C LEU A 96 5.16 15.12 1.62
N LEU A 97 4.47 14.11 1.14
CA LEU A 97 3.29 13.50 1.76
C LEU A 97 3.62 12.04 2.08
N PRO A 98 4.28 11.76 3.22
CA PRO A 98 4.69 10.41 3.60
C PRO A 98 3.49 9.66 4.19
N PHE A 99 2.71 8.97 3.37
CA PHE A 99 1.56 8.20 3.82
C PHE A 99 1.91 7.14 4.89
N PRO A 100 3.08 6.47 4.81
CA PRO A 100 3.50 5.58 5.91
C PRO A 100 3.59 6.25 7.27
N ALA A 101 4.08 7.49 7.32
CA ALA A 101 4.16 8.27 8.58
C ALA A 101 2.78 8.74 9.03
N ALA A 102 1.96 9.24 8.10
CA ALA A 102 0.59 9.67 8.42
C ALA A 102 -0.27 8.52 8.97
N ASN A 103 -0.05 7.30 8.51
CA ASN A 103 -0.75 6.11 8.98
C ASN A 103 -0.28 5.61 10.35
N ARG A 104 0.76 6.21 10.91
CA ARG A 104 1.29 5.93 12.26
C ARG A 104 1.17 7.13 13.20
N ASP A 105 0.29 8.06 12.88
CA ASP A 105 0.01 9.21 13.73
C ASP A 105 -0.77 8.76 14.98
N PRO A 106 -0.19 8.85 16.20
CA PRO A 106 -0.85 8.45 17.44
C PRO A 106 -2.05 9.33 17.80
N LEU A 107 -2.21 10.49 17.16
CA LEU A 107 -3.42 11.32 17.29
C LEU A 107 -4.60 10.79 16.48
N LYS A 108 -4.36 9.82 15.61
CA LYS A 108 -5.37 9.23 14.71
C LYS A 108 -5.59 7.74 14.92
N PHE A 109 -4.56 7.04 15.38
CA PHE A 109 -4.60 5.59 15.58
C PHE A 109 -4.12 5.27 16.98
N GLU A 110 -4.95 4.61 17.75
CA GLU A 110 -4.54 4.00 19.01
C GLU A 110 -3.50 2.91 18.70
N ASP A 111 -2.44 2.83 19.51
CA ASP A 111 -1.32 1.92 19.28
C ASP A 111 -0.81 1.97 17.83
N ALA A 112 -0.53 3.18 17.34
CA ALA A 112 -0.26 3.48 15.93
C ALA A 112 0.92 2.69 15.34
N ASP A 113 1.93 2.34 16.14
CA ASP A 113 3.10 1.56 15.71
C ASP A 113 2.88 0.05 15.78
N THR A 114 1.81 -0.40 16.46
CA THR A 114 1.47 -1.81 16.60
C THR A 114 0.58 -2.27 15.46
N PHE A 115 0.92 -3.41 14.85
CA PHE A 115 0.04 -4.11 13.93
C PHE A 115 -1.07 -4.82 14.73
N ILE A 116 -2.32 -4.57 14.39
CA ILE A 116 -3.48 -5.19 15.02
C ILE A 116 -4.31 -5.83 13.92
N VAL A 117 -4.24 -7.15 13.82
CA VAL A 117 -4.79 -7.95 12.70
C VAL A 117 -6.28 -7.73 12.44
N ASP A 118 -7.04 -7.39 13.46
CA ASP A 118 -8.50 -7.17 13.41
C ASP A 118 -8.90 -5.72 13.78
N ARG A 119 -8.03 -4.74 13.54
CA ARG A 119 -8.29 -3.31 13.79
C ARG A 119 -9.56 -2.85 13.08
N GLN A 120 -10.56 -2.45 13.85
CA GLN A 120 -11.89 -2.06 13.35
C GLN A 120 -11.89 -0.67 12.71
N GLU A 121 -11.37 0.34 13.42
CA GLU A 121 -11.31 1.71 12.92
C GLU A 121 -9.96 1.95 12.22
N ASN A 122 -9.96 1.87 10.89
CA ASN A 122 -8.75 1.92 10.10
C ASN A 122 -8.89 2.86 8.89
N ARG A 123 -9.03 4.17 9.16
CA ARG A 123 -9.13 5.21 8.11
C ARG A 123 -7.76 5.67 7.65
N HIS A 124 -6.97 4.76 7.13
CA HIS A 124 -5.63 5.05 6.66
C HIS A 124 -5.58 5.83 5.34
N ALA A 125 -4.43 6.47 5.08
CA ALA A 125 -4.16 7.26 3.89
C ALA A 125 -3.32 6.53 2.82
N ALA A 126 -3.19 5.19 2.88
CA ALA A 126 -2.32 4.43 1.97
C ALA A 126 -2.64 4.66 0.48
N PHE A 127 -3.91 4.91 0.16
CA PHE A 127 -4.39 5.23 -1.19
C PHE A 127 -4.49 6.73 -1.49
N GLY A 128 -3.93 7.57 -0.63
CA GLY A 128 -4.11 9.01 -0.71
C GLY A 128 -5.54 9.46 -0.38
N LEU A 129 -5.77 10.76 -0.43
CA LEU A 129 -7.02 11.41 -0.07
C LEU A 129 -7.42 12.45 -1.13
N GLY A 130 -8.69 12.86 -1.12
CA GLY A 130 -9.23 13.90 -2.00
C GLY A 130 -9.33 13.47 -3.46
N ILE A 131 -9.22 14.43 -4.38
CA ILE A 131 -9.43 14.22 -5.83
C ILE A 131 -8.37 13.30 -6.47
N HIS A 132 -7.21 13.14 -5.82
CA HIS A 132 -6.13 12.25 -6.26
C HIS A 132 -6.12 10.90 -5.55
N ARG A 133 -7.20 10.52 -4.88
CA ARG A 133 -7.32 9.18 -4.31
C ARG A 133 -7.10 8.13 -5.38
N CYS A 134 -6.36 7.08 -5.04
CA CYS A 134 -6.01 5.99 -5.95
C CYS A 134 -7.24 5.42 -6.66
N LEU A 135 -7.23 5.47 -7.99
CA LEU A 135 -8.29 4.91 -8.85
C LEU A 135 -8.37 3.38 -8.70
N GLY A 136 -7.20 2.72 -8.59
CA GLY A 136 -7.07 1.27 -8.48
C GLY A 136 -7.26 0.70 -7.08
N SER A 137 -7.70 1.49 -6.09
CA SER A 137 -7.76 1.07 -4.68
C SER A 137 -8.59 -0.19 -4.43
N ASN A 138 -9.66 -0.42 -5.19
CA ASN A 138 -10.49 -1.61 -5.06
C ASN A 138 -9.83 -2.83 -5.71
N LEU A 139 -9.19 -2.66 -6.86
CA LEU A 139 -8.44 -3.72 -7.52
C LEU A 139 -7.25 -4.17 -6.66
N ALA A 140 -6.48 -3.21 -6.14
CA ALA A 140 -5.34 -3.49 -5.27
C ALA A 140 -5.73 -4.27 -4.00
N ARG A 141 -6.87 -3.96 -3.39
CA ARG A 141 -7.41 -4.74 -2.26
C ARG A 141 -7.76 -6.17 -2.66
N LEU A 142 -8.37 -6.34 -3.82
CA LEU A 142 -8.71 -7.68 -4.33
C LEU A 142 -7.45 -8.50 -4.61
N GLU A 143 -6.47 -7.91 -5.29
CA GLU A 143 -5.19 -8.56 -5.60
C GLU A 143 -4.44 -8.93 -4.31
N LEU A 144 -4.37 -8.01 -3.35
CA LEU A 144 -3.72 -8.26 -2.06
C LEU A 144 -4.42 -9.39 -1.30
N LYS A 145 -5.76 -9.36 -1.26
CA LYS A 145 -6.57 -10.42 -0.64
C LYS A 145 -6.26 -11.78 -1.23
N VAL A 146 -6.43 -11.91 -2.55
CA VAL A 146 -6.24 -13.18 -3.26
C VAL A 146 -4.80 -13.68 -3.09
N ALA A 147 -3.81 -12.80 -3.23
CA ALA A 147 -2.41 -13.18 -3.10
C ALA A 147 -2.08 -13.72 -1.70
N ILE A 148 -2.54 -13.06 -0.64
CA ILE A 148 -2.29 -13.49 0.74
C ILE A 148 -3.05 -14.78 1.04
N GLU A 149 -4.36 -14.84 0.74
CA GLU A 149 -5.20 -16.02 1.02
C GLU A 149 -4.66 -17.27 0.33
N GLU A 150 -4.34 -17.18 -0.96
CA GLU A 150 -3.83 -18.32 -1.71
C GLU A 150 -2.43 -18.75 -1.24
N PHE A 151 -1.60 -17.76 -0.85
CA PHE A 151 -0.27 -18.07 -0.35
C PHE A 151 -0.33 -18.80 1.00
N ILE A 152 -1.08 -18.27 1.98
CA ILE A 152 -1.15 -18.89 3.32
C ILE A 152 -1.90 -20.22 3.33
N LYS A 153 -2.91 -20.40 2.46
CA LYS A 153 -3.58 -21.68 2.28
C LYS A 153 -2.64 -22.75 1.76
N ARG A 154 -1.81 -22.39 0.75
CA ARG A 154 -0.87 -23.31 0.14
C ARG A 154 0.35 -23.58 1.02
N PHE A 155 0.79 -22.57 1.76
CA PHE A 155 1.97 -22.60 2.61
C PHE A 155 1.60 -22.20 4.05
N PRO A 156 0.92 -23.08 4.78
CA PRO A 156 0.40 -22.76 6.11
C PRO A 156 1.51 -22.52 7.14
N LYS A 157 2.77 -22.83 6.78
CA LYS A 157 3.91 -22.55 7.65
C LYS A 157 5.13 -22.16 6.84
N PHE A 158 5.65 -20.96 7.07
CA PHE A 158 6.85 -20.45 6.44
C PHE A 158 7.56 -19.44 7.35
N GLU A 159 8.82 -19.18 7.07
CA GLU A 159 9.67 -18.25 7.83
C GLU A 159 10.61 -17.48 6.91
N LEU A 160 11.24 -16.41 7.41
CA LEU A 160 12.33 -15.73 6.69
C LEU A 160 13.55 -16.67 6.60
N ALA A 161 14.16 -16.72 5.40
CA ALA A 161 15.33 -17.56 5.12
C ALA A 161 16.63 -16.77 4.90
N GLY A 162 16.61 -15.46 5.12
CA GLY A 162 17.78 -14.62 4.95
C GLY A 162 17.44 -13.13 4.99
N ASP A 163 18.39 -12.29 4.59
CA ASP A 163 18.26 -10.84 4.62
C ASP A 163 17.24 -10.33 3.60
N VAL A 164 16.32 -9.51 4.07
CA VAL A 164 15.31 -8.85 3.24
C VAL A 164 15.86 -7.54 2.71
N LYS A 165 15.81 -7.35 1.39
CA LYS A 165 16.23 -6.08 0.76
C LYS A 165 15.02 -5.23 0.45
N TRP A 166 14.95 -4.06 1.07
CA TRP A 166 13.89 -3.09 0.86
C TRP A 166 14.31 -2.01 -0.14
N SER A 167 13.36 -1.57 -0.97
CA SER A 167 13.51 -0.30 -1.68
C SER A 167 13.34 0.88 -0.73
N VAL A 168 14.02 1.97 -1.05
CA VAL A 168 13.89 3.28 -0.39
C VAL A 168 13.45 4.31 -1.43
N GLY A 169 12.79 5.37 -0.99
CA GLY A 169 12.33 6.45 -1.87
C GLY A 169 10.81 6.50 -2.01
N GLN A 170 10.33 6.81 -3.22
CA GLN A 170 8.90 7.04 -3.48
C GLN A 170 8.03 5.82 -3.22
N ILE A 171 8.51 4.63 -3.59
CA ILE A 171 7.83 3.36 -3.34
C ILE A 171 8.71 2.50 -2.45
N ARG A 172 8.17 2.11 -1.30
CA ARG A 172 8.83 1.29 -0.30
C ARG A 172 8.21 -0.10 -0.25
N GLY A 173 9.05 -1.12 -0.38
CA GLY A 173 8.63 -2.52 -0.28
C GLY A 173 9.82 -3.46 -0.40
N PRO A 174 9.69 -4.73 -0.01
CA PRO A 174 10.74 -5.71 -0.19
C PRO A 174 10.95 -6.00 -1.67
N ARG A 175 12.22 -5.92 -2.11
CA ARG A 175 12.67 -6.28 -3.47
C ARG A 175 13.24 -7.68 -3.52
N VAL A 176 13.74 -8.15 -2.38
CA VAL A 176 14.16 -9.53 -2.17
C VAL A 176 13.58 -9.95 -0.82
N LEU A 177 12.76 -10.99 -0.84
CA LEU A 177 12.14 -11.58 0.35
C LEU A 177 12.40 -13.09 0.34
N PRO A 178 13.55 -13.56 0.86
CA PRO A 178 13.82 -14.98 0.93
C PRO A 178 12.96 -15.62 2.02
N VAL A 179 12.18 -16.61 1.63
CA VAL A 179 11.35 -17.40 2.55
C VAL A 179 11.69 -18.88 2.45
N ARG A 180 11.58 -19.59 3.56
CA ARG A 180 11.63 -21.05 3.64
C ARG A 180 10.23 -21.57 3.90
N ILE A 181 9.74 -22.43 3.04
CA ILE A 181 8.48 -23.14 3.25
C ILE A 181 8.74 -24.31 4.19
N LEU A 182 8.01 -24.36 5.29
CA LEU A 182 8.11 -25.40 6.31
C LEU A 182 7.01 -26.44 6.16
N GLU A 183 5.87 -26.03 5.57
CA GLU A 183 4.73 -26.91 5.34
C GLU A 183 4.03 -26.52 4.03
N VAL A 184 3.59 -27.52 3.27
CA VAL A 184 2.78 -27.35 2.07
C VAL A 184 1.46 -28.09 2.29
N ALA A 185 0.34 -27.39 2.10
CA ALA A 185 -0.96 -28.03 2.17
C ALA A 185 -1.12 -29.10 1.09
N SER A 186 -1.71 -30.21 1.44
CA SER A 186 -1.98 -31.35 0.55
C SER A 186 -3.20 -31.13 -0.35
#